data_d8ce10e753d7b3c9e660d25342d4491f
#
_entry.id   d8ce10e753d7b3c9e660d25342d4491f
#
_cell.length_a   1.000
_cell.length_b   1.000
_cell.length_c   1.000
_cell.angle_alpha   90.00
_cell.angle_beta   90.00
_cell.angle_gamma   90.00
#
_symmetry.space_group_name_H-M   'P 1'
#
loop_
_entity.id
_entity.type
_entity.pdbx_description
1 polymer ?
#
loop_
_entity_poly.entity_id
_entity_poly.type
_entity_poly.pdbx_seq_one_letter_code
_entity_poly.pdbx_strand_id
1 'polypeptide(L)'
;MEIKEITANPNLTGQVRLIENVTYAAVDGEALKLSLLVPWLQRYRVRELKQRPLLVFVQGSSWQRPTLGEEIPQLVRYVHQGMVVATIQHRNSIEGHPFPAFLEDVKTAIRFLRAHAAKYAIDPDRVVLWGTSSGGNAALLTGLTGNDKRYRTAAYPEESDAVNAVIACFAPTDVEDVFKYSGQVPGSDLLQYCLFGKDQKKWPNLKKEMSPLYQIKAGQAYPPFLLFHGDADRVVPYHQMEDMAHALADAGVDVTAVRVKGADHETNFWSPAVYDLAADFIQGQVHPSKTEK
;
A
#
# COMPACT_ATOMS: atom_id res chain seq x y z
N MET A 1 -18.16 -30.32 -39.56
CA MET A 1 -17.31 -29.26 -38.94
C MET A 1 -18.27 -28.19 -38.44
N GLU A 2 -18.23 -27.88 -37.13
CA GLU A 2 -19.05 -26.81 -36.56
C GLU A 2 -18.19 -25.54 -36.47
N ILE A 3 -18.66 -24.40 -36.95
CA ILE A 3 -18.05 -23.09 -36.82
C ILE A 3 -18.82 -22.33 -35.72
N LYS A 4 -18.20 -22.01 -34.62
CA LYS A 4 -18.78 -21.18 -33.56
C LYS A 4 -18.44 -19.71 -33.80
N GLU A 5 -19.43 -18.85 -33.69
CA GLU A 5 -19.26 -17.41 -33.83
C GLU A 5 -19.31 -16.72 -32.44
N ILE A 6 -18.46 -15.75 -32.22
CA ILE A 6 -18.48 -14.87 -31.04
C ILE A 6 -18.40 -13.41 -31.50
N THR A 7 -19.01 -12.52 -30.75
CA THR A 7 -18.96 -11.08 -31.04
C THR A 7 -17.58 -10.50 -30.71
N ALA A 8 -17.09 -9.63 -31.58
CA ALA A 8 -15.85 -8.87 -31.32
C ALA A 8 -15.98 -8.02 -30.06
N ASN A 9 -14.83 -7.72 -29.41
CA ASN A 9 -14.74 -6.86 -28.23
C ASN A 9 -14.18 -5.46 -28.60
N PRO A 10 -15.02 -4.57 -29.16
CA PRO A 10 -14.56 -3.26 -29.67
C PRO A 10 -14.11 -2.30 -28.56
N ASN A 11 -14.55 -2.53 -27.31
CA ASN A 11 -14.22 -1.70 -26.17
C ASN A 11 -13.02 -2.22 -25.38
N LEU A 12 -12.40 -3.33 -25.81
CA LEU A 12 -11.28 -4.00 -25.13
C LEU A 12 -11.57 -4.32 -23.65
N THR A 13 -12.83 -4.55 -23.30
CA THR A 13 -13.25 -4.90 -21.94
C THR A 13 -12.49 -6.15 -21.46
N GLY A 14 -11.94 -6.09 -20.27
CA GLY A 14 -11.15 -7.18 -19.69
C GLY A 14 -9.70 -7.25 -20.18
N GLN A 15 -9.26 -6.35 -21.07
CA GLN A 15 -7.87 -6.26 -21.48
C GLN A 15 -7.09 -5.36 -20.54
N VAL A 16 -5.92 -5.83 -20.10
CA VAL A 16 -5.02 -5.11 -19.19
C VAL A 16 -3.65 -4.97 -19.83
N ARG A 17 -3.05 -3.79 -19.71
CA ARG A 17 -1.67 -3.53 -20.12
C ARG A 17 -0.79 -3.37 -18.88
N LEU A 18 0.30 -4.09 -18.84
CA LEU A 18 1.39 -3.89 -17.88
C LEU A 18 2.41 -2.90 -18.47
N ILE A 19 2.77 -1.89 -17.68
CA ILE A 19 3.84 -0.93 -17.95
C ILE A 19 4.88 -1.10 -16.84
N GLU A 20 5.99 -1.74 -17.18
CA GLU A 20 7.03 -2.09 -16.22
C GLU A 20 8.15 -1.04 -16.16
N ASN A 21 8.89 -1.09 -15.05
CA ASN A 21 10.14 -0.35 -14.89
C ASN A 21 10.01 1.17 -15.03
N VAL A 22 8.88 1.73 -14.63
CA VAL A 22 8.68 3.18 -14.60
C VAL A 22 9.48 3.76 -13.45
N THR A 23 10.50 4.55 -13.73
CA THR A 23 11.27 5.27 -12.70
C THR A 23 10.43 6.42 -12.16
N TYR A 24 10.16 6.41 -10.84
CA TYR A 24 9.40 7.48 -10.18
C TYR A 24 10.29 8.46 -9.41
N ALA A 25 11.48 8.02 -9.01
CA ALA A 25 12.50 8.85 -8.37
C ALA A 25 13.89 8.26 -8.60
N ALA A 26 14.92 9.05 -8.34
CA ALA A 26 16.30 8.59 -8.20
C ALA A 26 16.87 9.20 -6.92
N VAL A 27 17.41 8.36 -6.04
CA VAL A 27 17.98 8.75 -4.76
C VAL A 27 19.36 8.12 -4.64
N ASP A 28 20.40 8.91 -4.36
CA ASP A 28 21.79 8.48 -4.21
C ASP A 28 22.33 7.65 -5.41
N GLY A 29 21.82 7.96 -6.62
CA GLY A 29 22.18 7.25 -7.85
C GLY A 29 21.36 5.98 -8.10
N GLU A 30 20.49 5.59 -7.19
CA GLU A 30 19.57 4.47 -7.34
C GLU A 30 18.24 4.90 -7.95
N ALA A 31 17.80 4.21 -9.02
CA ALA A 31 16.50 4.43 -9.63
C ALA A 31 15.41 3.63 -8.91
N LEU A 32 14.46 4.32 -8.30
CA LEU A 32 13.29 3.72 -7.68
C LEU A 32 12.18 3.51 -8.72
N LYS A 33 11.66 2.29 -8.80
CA LYS A 33 10.77 1.86 -9.86
C LYS A 33 9.38 1.47 -9.36
N LEU A 34 8.43 1.55 -10.27
CA LEU A 34 7.08 1.03 -10.11
C LEU A 34 6.63 0.32 -11.39
N SER A 35 5.62 -0.52 -11.27
CA SER A 35 4.89 -1.08 -12.41
C SER A 35 3.43 -0.64 -12.35
N LEU A 36 2.84 -0.40 -13.53
CA LEU A 36 1.45 0.01 -13.68
C LEU A 36 0.64 -1.04 -14.42
N LEU A 37 -0.51 -1.38 -13.88
CA LEU A 37 -1.55 -2.13 -14.55
C LEU A 37 -2.65 -1.15 -14.95
N VAL A 38 -2.84 -0.97 -16.25
CA VAL A 38 -3.83 -0.04 -16.79
C VAL A 38 -4.80 -0.77 -17.71
N PRO A 39 -6.06 -0.36 -17.78
CA PRO A 39 -6.96 -0.89 -18.81
C PRO A 39 -6.36 -0.67 -20.19
N TRP A 40 -6.41 -1.69 -21.05
CA TRP A 40 -5.90 -1.55 -22.42
C TRP A 40 -6.83 -0.63 -23.21
N LEU A 41 -6.28 0.48 -23.68
CA LEU A 41 -7.01 1.47 -24.48
C LEU A 41 -6.49 1.45 -25.92
N GLN A 42 -7.39 1.56 -26.87
CA GLN A 42 -6.99 1.66 -28.29
C GLN A 42 -6.18 2.96 -28.52
N ARG A 43 -5.01 2.83 -29.11
CA ARG A 43 -4.06 3.92 -29.39
C ARG A 43 -4.68 5.12 -30.15
N TYR A 44 -5.79 4.91 -30.85
CA TYR A 44 -6.37 5.88 -31.76
C TYR A 44 -7.61 6.63 -31.20
N ARG A 45 -8.07 6.32 -29.97
CA ARG A 45 -9.19 7.00 -29.33
C ARG A 45 -8.80 7.78 -28.07
N VAL A 46 -7.58 8.31 -28.04
CA VAL A 46 -6.97 8.96 -26.85
C VAL A 46 -7.61 10.31 -26.50
N ARG A 47 -8.64 10.78 -27.19
CA ARG A 47 -9.22 12.12 -26.94
C ARG A 47 -10.01 12.23 -25.64
N GLU A 48 -10.43 11.12 -25.02
CA GLU A 48 -11.18 11.13 -23.74
C GLU A 48 -10.81 9.91 -22.90
N LEU A 49 -9.59 9.91 -22.32
CA LEU A 49 -9.27 8.93 -21.29
C LEU A 49 -10.05 9.28 -20.03
N LYS A 50 -11.14 8.52 -19.75
CA LYS A 50 -11.83 8.62 -18.48
C LYS A 50 -10.82 8.34 -17.36
N GLN A 51 -10.61 9.31 -16.48
CA GLN A 51 -9.78 9.13 -15.28
C GLN A 51 -10.38 8.05 -14.37
N ARG A 52 -9.50 7.25 -13.76
CA ARG A 52 -9.84 6.07 -12.97
C ARG A 52 -9.22 6.18 -11.59
N PRO A 53 -9.89 5.66 -10.56
CA PRO A 53 -9.28 5.55 -9.24
C PRO A 53 -7.95 4.81 -9.30
N LEU A 54 -7.04 5.18 -8.43
CA LEU A 54 -5.71 4.58 -8.30
C LEU A 54 -5.68 3.67 -7.07
N LEU A 55 -5.21 2.45 -7.25
CA LEU A 55 -4.77 1.55 -6.17
C LEU A 55 -3.24 1.49 -6.19
N VAL A 56 -2.60 1.92 -5.12
CA VAL A 56 -1.16 1.75 -4.91
C VAL A 56 -0.95 0.57 -3.98
N PHE A 57 -0.15 -0.40 -4.42
CA PHE A 57 0.16 -1.60 -3.65
C PHE A 57 1.62 -1.63 -3.22
N VAL A 58 1.86 -1.87 -1.94
CA VAL A 58 3.19 -2.02 -1.33
C VAL A 58 3.32 -3.42 -0.76
N GLN A 59 4.11 -4.25 -1.43
CA GLN A 59 4.38 -5.63 -1.00
C GLN A 59 5.15 -5.66 0.31
N GLY A 60 4.88 -6.68 1.14
CA GLY A 60 5.67 -7.06 2.30
C GLY A 60 7.06 -7.54 1.88
N SER A 61 8.10 -7.06 2.54
CA SER A 61 9.49 -7.36 2.17
C SER A 61 10.43 -7.28 3.37
N SER A 62 9.91 -7.26 4.60
CA SER A 62 10.70 -6.95 5.81
C SER A 62 11.48 -5.64 5.66
N TRP A 63 10.85 -4.61 5.08
CA TRP A 63 11.43 -3.30 4.72
C TRP A 63 12.66 -3.37 3.81
N GLN A 64 12.85 -4.50 3.14
CA GLN A 64 13.79 -4.64 2.03
C GLN A 64 13.10 -4.19 0.74
N ARG A 65 13.81 -4.29 -0.40
CA ARG A 65 13.24 -3.89 -1.69
C ARG A 65 12.10 -4.83 -2.11
N PRO A 66 10.87 -4.33 -2.31
CA PRO A 66 9.77 -5.15 -2.78
C PRO A 66 9.97 -5.69 -4.20
N THR A 67 9.39 -6.85 -4.48
CA THR A 67 9.31 -7.42 -5.82
C THR A 67 8.06 -6.90 -6.53
N LEU A 68 8.24 -6.17 -7.64
CA LEU A 68 7.13 -5.49 -8.32
C LEU A 68 6.10 -6.43 -8.96
N GLY A 69 6.47 -7.67 -9.23
CA GLY A 69 5.69 -8.59 -10.07
C GLY A 69 4.88 -9.64 -9.32
N GLU A 70 5.16 -9.86 -8.03
CA GLU A 70 4.66 -11.03 -7.31
C GLU A 70 3.13 -11.06 -7.20
N GLU A 71 2.49 -9.96 -6.84
CA GLU A 71 1.04 -9.87 -6.68
C GLU A 71 0.30 -9.41 -7.94
N ILE A 72 1.00 -9.16 -9.05
CA ILE A 72 0.35 -8.73 -10.31
C ILE A 72 -0.81 -9.63 -10.71
N PRO A 73 -0.71 -10.97 -10.66
CA PRO A 73 -1.82 -11.84 -11.05
C PRO A 73 -3.10 -11.58 -10.26
N GLN A 74 -2.98 -11.34 -8.96
CA GLN A 74 -4.11 -11.08 -8.06
C GLN A 74 -4.66 -9.67 -8.22
N LEU A 75 -3.79 -8.69 -8.49
CA LEU A 75 -4.14 -7.28 -8.61
C LEU A 75 -4.85 -6.93 -9.93
N VAL A 76 -4.71 -7.74 -10.98
CA VAL A 76 -5.42 -7.57 -12.26
C VAL A 76 -6.93 -7.46 -12.08
N ARG A 77 -7.52 -8.13 -11.09
CA ARG A 77 -8.96 -8.05 -10.78
C ARG A 77 -9.46 -6.62 -10.56
N TYR A 78 -8.65 -5.77 -9.91
CA TYR A 78 -9.02 -4.36 -9.64
C TYR A 78 -8.98 -3.51 -10.91
N VAL A 79 -8.11 -3.87 -11.86
CA VAL A 79 -8.11 -3.22 -13.19
C VAL A 79 -9.39 -3.56 -13.95
N HIS A 80 -9.86 -4.81 -13.87
CA HIS A 80 -11.14 -5.22 -14.45
C HIS A 80 -12.34 -4.50 -13.80
N GLN A 81 -12.21 -4.08 -12.55
CA GLN A 81 -13.18 -3.26 -11.83
C GLN A 81 -13.04 -1.75 -12.13
N GLY A 82 -12.17 -1.37 -13.05
CA GLY A 82 -12.07 -0.02 -13.57
C GLY A 82 -11.01 0.87 -12.90
N MET A 83 -10.07 0.31 -12.15
CA MET A 83 -8.97 1.03 -11.52
C MET A 83 -7.70 1.05 -12.39
N VAL A 84 -6.80 1.98 -12.08
CA VAL A 84 -5.37 1.86 -12.37
C VAL A 84 -4.71 1.29 -11.12
N VAL A 85 -3.81 0.32 -11.27
CA VAL A 85 -3.08 -0.28 -10.14
C VAL A 85 -1.59 -0.02 -10.32
N ALA A 86 -0.90 0.38 -9.26
CA ALA A 86 0.54 0.55 -9.22
C ALA A 86 1.15 -0.34 -8.15
N THR A 87 2.14 -1.18 -8.49
CA THR A 87 3.04 -1.81 -7.52
C THR A 87 4.32 -0.99 -7.44
N ILE A 88 4.82 -0.73 -6.23
CA ILE A 88 5.93 0.19 -6.03
C ILE A 88 7.10 -0.45 -5.28
N GLN A 89 8.32 -0.11 -5.66
CA GLN A 89 9.52 -0.36 -4.86
C GLN A 89 9.76 0.78 -3.89
N HIS A 90 10.56 0.52 -2.89
CA HIS A 90 11.20 1.50 -2.01
C HIS A 90 12.65 1.09 -1.78
N ARG A 91 13.46 1.98 -1.23
CA ARG A 91 14.86 1.70 -0.87
C ARG A 91 14.95 0.54 0.12
N ASN A 92 16.02 -0.22 0.00
CA ASN A 92 16.27 -1.40 0.79
C ASN A 92 16.99 -1.04 2.10
N SER A 93 16.39 -1.35 3.26
CA SER A 93 16.99 -1.02 4.56
C SER A 93 18.34 -1.69 4.80
N ILE A 94 18.52 -2.94 4.31
CA ILE A 94 19.79 -3.65 4.47
C ILE A 94 20.91 -3.15 3.55
N GLU A 95 20.59 -2.33 2.57
CA GLU A 95 21.56 -1.67 1.68
C GLU A 95 21.95 -0.27 2.16
N GLY A 96 21.67 0.06 3.43
CA GLY A 96 22.11 1.31 4.05
C GLY A 96 21.06 2.44 4.02
N HIS A 97 19.81 2.11 3.81
CA HIS A 97 18.71 3.07 3.82
C HIS A 97 17.77 2.86 5.03
N PRO A 98 18.18 3.33 6.22
CA PRO A 98 17.36 3.16 7.43
C PRO A 98 16.05 3.95 7.37
N PHE A 99 15.14 3.66 8.30
CA PHE A 99 13.95 4.49 8.49
C PHE A 99 14.34 5.98 8.67
N PRO A 100 13.64 6.92 7.96
CA PRO A 100 12.35 6.76 7.31
C PRO A 100 12.41 6.51 5.78
N ALA A 101 13.51 6.05 5.20
CA ALA A 101 13.73 5.98 3.76
C ALA A 101 12.58 5.31 2.98
N PHE A 102 12.11 4.12 3.41
CA PHE A 102 11.02 3.42 2.73
C PHE A 102 9.70 4.22 2.75
N LEU A 103 9.42 4.93 3.84
CA LEU A 103 8.21 5.76 3.97
C LEU A 103 8.27 6.98 3.05
N GLU A 104 9.42 7.65 2.99
CA GLU A 104 9.66 8.75 2.05
C GLU A 104 9.45 8.32 0.60
N ASP A 105 9.89 7.11 0.26
CA ASP A 105 9.79 6.56 -1.09
C ASP A 105 8.34 6.22 -1.45
N VAL A 106 7.59 5.57 -0.56
CA VAL A 106 6.15 5.29 -0.75
C VAL A 106 5.38 6.59 -0.98
N LYS A 107 5.61 7.60 -0.14
CA LYS A 107 5.00 8.92 -0.28
C LYS A 107 5.41 9.61 -1.60
N THR A 108 6.67 9.48 -2.00
CA THR A 108 7.17 10.02 -3.27
C THR A 108 6.54 9.33 -4.48
N ALA A 109 6.33 8.01 -4.42
CA ALA A 109 5.65 7.28 -5.49
C ALA A 109 4.19 7.74 -5.67
N ILE A 110 3.48 8.01 -4.58
CA ILE A 110 2.11 8.55 -4.63
C ILE A 110 2.12 9.94 -5.29
N ARG A 111 3.05 10.82 -4.91
CA ARG A 111 3.19 12.15 -5.54
C ARG A 111 3.54 12.07 -7.02
N PHE A 112 4.45 11.15 -7.41
CA PHE A 112 4.75 10.89 -8.82
C PHE A 112 3.51 10.51 -9.61
N LEU A 113 2.70 9.58 -9.09
CA LEU A 113 1.50 9.10 -9.75
C LEU A 113 0.46 10.22 -9.93
N ARG A 114 0.34 11.13 -8.98
CA ARG A 114 -0.48 12.33 -9.11
C ARG A 114 0.05 13.30 -10.15
N ALA A 115 1.34 13.63 -10.11
CA ALA A 115 1.99 14.50 -11.09
C ALA A 115 1.86 13.97 -12.53
N HIS A 116 1.72 12.65 -12.68
CA HIS A 116 1.58 12.00 -13.99
C HIS A 116 0.17 11.44 -14.24
N ALA A 117 -0.83 11.91 -13.49
CA ALA A 117 -2.19 11.38 -13.54
C ALA A 117 -2.79 11.37 -14.96
N ALA A 118 -2.63 12.46 -15.71
CA ALA A 118 -3.11 12.56 -17.09
C ALA A 118 -2.45 11.51 -18.02
N LYS A 119 -1.16 11.23 -17.84
CA LYS A 119 -0.41 10.26 -18.64
C LYS A 119 -0.93 8.84 -18.49
N TYR A 120 -1.37 8.47 -17.29
CA TYR A 120 -1.78 7.12 -16.93
C TYR A 120 -3.30 6.98 -16.75
N ALA A 121 -4.07 8.01 -17.08
CA ALA A 121 -5.52 8.08 -16.88
C ALA A 121 -5.94 7.86 -15.41
N ILE A 122 -5.16 8.36 -14.48
CA ILE A 122 -5.41 8.32 -13.04
C ILE A 122 -6.31 9.50 -12.65
N ASP A 123 -7.25 9.25 -11.74
CA ASP A 123 -7.93 10.28 -10.97
C ASP A 123 -7.09 10.59 -9.72
N PRO A 124 -6.45 11.76 -9.65
CA PRO A 124 -5.55 12.09 -8.55
C PRO A 124 -6.26 12.27 -7.20
N ASP A 125 -7.59 12.45 -7.22
CA ASP A 125 -8.41 12.67 -6.03
C ASP A 125 -8.96 11.38 -5.44
N ARG A 126 -8.77 10.22 -6.12
CA ARG A 126 -9.24 8.91 -5.68
C ARG A 126 -8.10 7.90 -5.63
N VAL A 127 -7.34 7.94 -4.52
CA VAL A 127 -6.16 7.11 -4.28
C VAL A 127 -6.37 6.21 -3.08
N VAL A 128 -6.32 4.90 -3.27
CA VAL A 128 -6.31 3.88 -2.21
C VAL A 128 -4.90 3.32 -2.08
N LEU A 129 -4.44 3.16 -0.85
CA LEU A 129 -3.15 2.54 -0.55
C LEU A 129 -3.37 1.21 0.14
N TRP A 130 -2.78 0.16 -0.41
CA TRP A 130 -2.82 -1.18 0.16
C TRP A 130 -1.41 -1.69 0.40
N GLY A 131 -1.14 -2.19 1.60
CA GLY A 131 0.14 -2.81 1.93
C GLY A 131 -0.01 -4.11 2.70
N THR A 132 1.01 -4.96 2.60
CA THR A 132 1.10 -6.26 3.30
C THR A 132 2.35 -6.27 4.17
N SER A 133 2.30 -6.88 5.38
CA SER A 133 3.46 -7.00 6.29
C SER A 133 4.18 -5.64 6.49
N SER A 134 5.47 -5.52 6.19
CA SER A 134 6.21 -4.25 6.21
C SER A 134 5.64 -3.19 5.26
N GLY A 135 5.08 -3.60 4.11
CA GLY A 135 4.32 -2.71 3.23
C GLY A 135 3.02 -2.23 3.86
N GLY A 136 2.37 -3.07 4.69
CA GLY A 136 1.23 -2.70 5.52
C GLY A 136 1.59 -1.65 6.56
N ASN A 137 2.75 -1.79 7.23
CA ASN A 137 3.30 -0.76 8.10
C ASN A 137 3.50 0.57 7.36
N ALA A 138 4.09 0.53 6.15
CA ALA A 138 4.29 1.71 5.32
C ALA A 138 2.95 2.35 4.90
N ALA A 139 1.93 1.53 4.59
CA ALA A 139 0.60 2.01 4.22
C ALA A 139 -0.11 2.71 5.40
N LEU A 140 -0.07 2.11 6.59
CA LEU A 140 -0.60 2.69 7.82
C LEU A 140 0.09 4.02 8.15
N LEU A 141 1.43 4.05 8.15
CA LEU A 141 2.19 5.27 8.39
C LEU A 141 1.85 6.36 7.36
N THR A 142 1.71 6.01 6.09
CA THR A 142 1.33 6.96 5.04
C THR A 142 -0.05 7.54 5.28
N GLY A 143 -1.05 6.71 5.61
CA GLY A 143 -2.41 7.15 5.91
C GLY A 143 -2.48 8.08 7.14
N LEU A 144 -1.69 7.79 8.18
CA LEU A 144 -1.66 8.56 9.42
C LEU A 144 -0.80 9.84 9.34
N THR A 145 0.13 9.90 8.39
CA THR A 145 1.06 11.03 8.25
C THR A 145 0.97 11.73 6.90
N GLY A 146 -0.22 11.72 6.28
CA GLY A 146 -0.45 12.39 5.01
C GLY A 146 0.01 13.84 5.02
N ASN A 147 0.81 14.23 4.02
CA ASN A 147 1.41 15.57 3.87
C ASN A 147 2.34 16.01 5.02
N ASP A 148 2.78 15.12 5.89
CA ASP A 148 3.75 15.47 6.94
C ASP A 148 5.11 15.81 6.32
N LYS A 149 5.57 17.03 6.62
CA LYS A 149 6.83 17.57 6.08
C LYS A 149 8.06 16.78 6.50
N ARG A 150 8.02 16.02 7.61
CA ARG A 150 9.13 15.18 8.08
C ARG A 150 9.53 14.12 7.07
N TYR A 151 8.57 13.61 6.30
CA TYR A 151 8.76 12.53 5.32
C TYR A 151 8.66 13.01 3.87
N ARG A 152 8.75 14.33 3.66
CA ARG A 152 8.62 14.92 2.32
C ARG A 152 9.98 15.07 1.66
N THR A 153 10.17 14.40 0.53
CA THR A 153 11.34 14.59 -0.33
C THR A 153 11.17 15.82 -1.24
N ALA A 154 12.23 16.25 -1.88
CA ALA A 154 12.18 17.37 -2.84
C ALA A 154 11.44 17.00 -4.16
N ALA A 155 11.18 15.72 -4.42
CA ALA A 155 10.49 15.29 -5.63
C ALA A 155 8.98 15.61 -5.54
N TYR A 156 8.44 16.16 -6.62
CA TYR A 156 7.01 16.51 -6.78
C TYR A 156 6.45 17.34 -5.60
N PRO A 157 7.04 18.52 -5.32
CA PRO A 157 6.76 19.29 -4.11
C PRO A 157 5.32 19.84 -4.07
N GLU A 158 4.67 20.00 -5.22
CA GLU A 158 3.29 20.53 -5.31
C GLU A 158 2.23 19.45 -5.07
N GLU A 159 2.63 18.17 -5.11
CA GLU A 159 1.68 17.06 -5.01
C GLU A 159 1.48 16.59 -3.57
N SER A 160 0.27 16.12 -3.28
CA SER A 160 -0.09 15.50 -1.99
C SER A 160 0.31 14.03 -1.96
N ASP A 161 0.74 13.53 -0.80
CA ASP A 161 0.87 12.11 -0.52
C ASP A 161 -0.25 11.54 0.36
N ALA A 162 -1.26 12.34 0.71
CA ALA A 162 -2.45 11.86 1.41
C ALA A 162 -3.26 10.89 0.53
N VAL A 163 -3.93 9.92 1.14
CA VAL A 163 -4.73 8.91 0.44
C VAL A 163 -6.16 8.91 0.96
N ASN A 164 -7.11 8.39 0.17
CA ASN A 164 -8.53 8.37 0.49
C ASN A 164 -8.95 7.16 1.32
N ALA A 165 -8.17 6.08 1.27
CA ALA A 165 -8.40 4.89 2.08
C ALA A 165 -7.11 4.08 2.21
N VAL A 166 -7.01 3.28 3.27
CA VAL A 166 -5.87 2.40 3.54
C VAL A 166 -6.35 0.98 3.78
N ILE A 167 -5.70 0.01 3.13
CA ILE A 167 -5.84 -1.41 3.44
C ILE A 167 -4.49 -1.90 3.96
N ALA A 168 -4.48 -2.57 5.11
CA ALA A 168 -3.28 -3.15 5.68
C ALA A 168 -3.51 -4.60 6.09
N CYS A 169 -2.69 -5.51 5.56
CA CYS A 169 -2.75 -6.93 5.87
C CYS A 169 -1.56 -7.32 6.75
N PHE A 170 -1.84 -7.98 7.87
CA PHE A 170 -0.83 -8.51 8.81
C PHE A 170 0.36 -7.55 9.06
N ALA A 171 0.02 -6.29 9.30
CA ALA A 171 1.00 -5.21 9.38
C ALA A 171 1.59 -5.06 10.80
N PRO A 172 2.90 -4.81 10.94
CA PRO A 172 3.50 -4.30 12.18
C PRO A 172 2.91 -2.93 12.54
N THR A 173 2.33 -2.81 13.74
CA THR A 173 1.72 -1.57 14.25
C THR A 173 2.43 -1.01 15.48
N ASP A 174 2.99 -1.88 16.33
CA ASP A 174 4.01 -1.59 17.33
C ASP A 174 5.29 -2.35 16.98
N VAL A 175 6.26 -1.62 16.46
CA VAL A 175 7.51 -2.20 15.94
C VAL A 175 8.38 -2.77 17.05
N GLU A 176 8.38 -2.16 18.25
CA GLU A 176 9.10 -2.69 19.40
C GLU A 176 8.57 -4.05 19.83
N ASP A 177 7.24 -4.20 19.88
CA ASP A 177 6.58 -5.45 20.25
C ASP A 177 6.82 -6.54 19.20
N VAL A 178 6.69 -6.23 17.92
CA VAL A 178 7.00 -7.18 16.83
C VAL A 178 8.42 -7.70 16.91
N PHE A 179 9.42 -6.85 17.17
CA PHE A 179 10.80 -7.29 17.31
C PHE A 179 11.05 -8.10 18.58
N LYS A 180 10.30 -7.88 19.66
CA LYS A 180 10.33 -8.75 20.85
C LYS A 180 9.74 -10.12 20.56
N TYR A 181 8.62 -10.18 19.84
CA TYR A 181 7.97 -11.41 19.43
C TYR A 181 8.83 -12.21 18.47
N SER A 182 9.39 -11.58 17.44
CA SER A 182 10.24 -12.19 16.44
C SER A 182 11.72 -12.28 16.82
N GLY A 183 12.10 -11.87 18.04
CA GLY A 183 13.49 -11.79 18.48
C GLY A 183 14.28 -13.10 18.50
N GLN A 184 13.60 -14.25 18.35
CA GLN A 184 14.22 -15.55 18.17
C GLN A 184 14.43 -15.92 16.68
N VAL A 185 13.96 -15.09 15.74
CA VAL A 185 14.13 -15.34 14.31
C VAL A 185 15.56 -14.93 13.92
N PRO A 186 16.35 -15.81 13.29
CA PRO A 186 17.69 -15.49 12.82
C PRO A 186 17.69 -14.23 11.93
N GLY A 187 18.58 -13.28 12.22
CA GLY A 187 18.69 -12.04 11.44
C GLY A 187 17.85 -10.85 11.96
N SER A 188 17.01 -11.05 12.99
CA SER A 188 16.21 -9.96 13.59
C SER A 188 17.07 -8.81 14.08
N ASP A 189 18.21 -9.07 14.75
CA ASP A 189 19.12 -8.03 15.24
C ASP A 189 19.78 -7.25 14.08
N LEU A 190 20.16 -7.96 13.02
CA LEU A 190 20.71 -7.32 11.83
C LEU A 190 19.68 -6.41 11.17
N LEU A 191 18.44 -6.86 11.04
CA LEU A 191 17.35 -6.06 10.48
C LEU A 191 17.11 -4.79 11.32
N GLN A 192 17.08 -4.90 12.64
CA GLN A 192 16.94 -3.74 13.53
C GLN A 192 18.11 -2.76 13.34
N TYR A 193 19.33 -3.28 13.24
CA TYR A 193 20.51 -2.44 12.99
C TYR A 193 20.41 -1.71 11.64
N CYS A 194 19.94 -2.38 10.60
CA CYS A 194 19.75 -1.80 9.28
C CYS A 194 18.63 -0.75 9.27
N LEU A 195 17.53 -1.02 9.98
CA LEU A 195 16.39 -0.12 10.06
C LEU A 195 16.65 1.13 10.92
N PHE A 196 17.38 1.00 12.02
CA PHE A 196 17.52 2.08 12.99
C PHE A 196 18.92 2.67 13.06
N GLY A 197 19.89 2.11 12.31
CA GLY A 197 21.25 2.59 12.23
C GLY A 197 22.12 2.25 13.44
N LYS A 198 23.33 2.79 13.43
CA LYS A 198 24.39 2.43 14.41
C LYS A 198 24.15 2.95 15.84
N ASP A 199 23.43 4.06 15.97
CA ASP A 199 23.23 4.72 17.28
C ASP A 199 22.02 4.11 17.99
N GLN A 200 22.27 3.04 18.75
CA GLN A 200 21.22 2.32 19.48
C GLN A 200 20.49 3.19 20.52
N LYS A 201 21.06 4.31 20.96
CA LYS A 201 20.37 5.24 21.87
C LYS A 201 19.16 5.90 21.22
N LYS A 202 19.12 5.97 19.89
CA LYS A 202 18.00 6.51 19.13
C LYS A 202 16.91 5.48 18.85
N TRP A 203 17.19 4.20 18.95
CA TRP A 203 16.27 3.12 18.59
C TRP A 203 14.88 3.22 19.24
N PRO A 204 14.74 3.49 20.56
CA PRO A 204 13.43 3.60 21.17
C PRO A 204 12.54 4.65 20.50
N ASN A 205 13.11 5.82 20.17
CA ASN A 205 12.39 6.89 19.51
C ASN A 205 12.07 6.54 18.05
N LEU A 206 13.01 5.95 17.30
CA LEU A 206 12.80 5.55 15.91
C LEU A 206 11.79 4.42 15.79
N LYS A 207 11.82 3.44 16.69
CA LYS A 207 10.80 2.37 16.75
C LYS A 207 9.42 2.94 17.02
N LYS A 208 9.29 3.86 17.97
CA LYS A 208 8.04 4.56 18.25
C LYS A 208 7.57 5.40 17.05
N GLU A 209 8.48 6.09 16.38
CA GLU A 209 8.16 6.87 15.17
C GLU A 209 7.73 5.99 14.01
N MET A 210 8.34 4.80 13.85
CA MET A 210 8.03 3.82 12.84
C MET A 210 6.76 2.99 13.17
N SER A 211 6.22 3.11 14.38
CA SER A 211 5.03 2.38 14.82
C SER A 211 3.75 3.19 14.53
N PRO A 212 2.88 2.72 13.62
CA PRO A 212 1.61 3.37 13.32
C PRO A 212 0.74 3.63 14.55
N LEU A 213 0.71 2.71 15.50
CA LEU A 213 -0.08 2.82 16.73
C LEU A 213 0.20 4.14 17.49
N TYR A 214 1.43 4.63 17.47
CA TYR A 214 1.82 5.86 18.16
C TYR A 214 1.73 7.11 17.28
N GLN A 215 1.28 7.00 16.02
CA GLN A 215 1.09 8.16 15.13
C GLN A 215 -0.35 8.69 15.14
N ILE A 216 -1.27 7.99 15.79
CA ILE A 216 -2.66 8.42 15.91
C ILE A 216 -2.76 9.63 16.85
N LYS A 217 -3.38 10.70 16.39
CA LYS A 217 -3.57 11.94 17.15
C LYS A 217 -5.05 12.24 17.29
N ALA A 218 -5.48 12.53 18.49
CA ALA A 218 -6.88 12.89 18.75
C ALA A 218 -7.27 14.15 17.97
N GLY A 219 -8.46 14.13 17.37
CA GLY A 219 -9.02 15.26 16.65
C GLY A 219 -8.43 15.50 15.24
N GLN A 220 -7.50 14.66 14.78
CA GLN A 220 -7.01 14.72 13.41
C GLN A 220 -7.92 13.87 12.50
N ALA A 221 -8.25 14.38 11.33
CA ALA A 221 -8.97 13.61 10.32
C ALA A 221 -8.01 12.63 9.63
N TYR A 222 -8.45 11.39 9.50
CA TYR A 222 -7.73 10.31 8.82
C TYR A 222 -8.63 9.65 7.77
N PRO A 223 -8.06 8.99 6.75
CA PRO A 223 -8.83 8.17 5.84
C PRO A 223 -9.44 6.96 6.56
N PRO A 224 -10.48 6.32 6.01
CA PRO A 224 -10.94 5.02 6.51
C PRO A 224 -9.89 3.92 6.32
N PHE A 225 -9.88 2.96 7.26
CA PHE A 225 -8.95 1.84 7.29
C PHE A 225 -9.68 0.50 7.20
N LEU A 226 -9.12 -0.43 6.42
CA LEU A 226 -9.47 -1.85 6.42
C LEU A 226 -8.25 -2.65 6.85
N LEU A 227 -8.34 -3.33 7.98
CA LEU A 227 -7.26 -4.10 8.56
C LEU A 227 -7.57 -5.59 8.47
N PHE A 228 -6.65 -6.39 7.94
CA PHE A 228 -6.76 -7.84 7.92
C PHE A 228 -5.62 -8.48 8.69
N HIS A 229 -5.89 -9.55 9.44
CA HIS A 229 -4.83 -10.32 10.09
C HIS A 229 -5.23 -11.79 10.29
N GLY A 230 -4.28 -12.69 10.08
CA GLY A 230 -4.43 -14.11 10.41
C GLY A 230 -4.26 -14.36 11.91
N ASP A 231 -5.15 -15.13 12.53
CA ASP A 231 -5.07 -15.38 13.97
C ASP A 231 -4.07 -16.48 14.36
N ALA A 232 -3.42 -17.11 13.39
CA ALA A 232 -2.33 -18.06 13.57
C ALA A 232 -0.99 -17.52 13.02
N ASP A 233 -0.88 -16.19 12.83
CA ASP A 233 0.32 -15.52 12.31
C ASP A 233 1.52 -15.70 13.28
N ARG A 234 2.60 -16.29 12.78
CA ARG A 234 3.83 -16.59 13.53
C ARG A 234 4.94 -15.56 13.31
N VAL A 235 4.71 -14.54 12.48
CA VAL A 235 5.69 -13.48 12.15
C VAL A 235 5.30 -12.18 12.82
N VAL A 236 4.06 -11.74 12.62
CA VAL A 236 3.49 -10.54 13.23
C VAL A 236 2.33 -10.97 14.13
N PRO A 237 2.39 -10.75 15.45
CA PRO A 237 1.34 -11.25 16.34
C PRO A 237 -0.01 -10.61 16.06
N TYR A 238 -1.06 -11.42 16.12
CA TYR A 238 -2.44 -11.03 15.77
C TYR A 238 -2.96 -9.79 16.53
N HIS A 239 -2.56 -9.61 17.79
CA HIS A 239 -2.98 -8.45 18.60
C HIS A 239 -2.53 -7.10 18.01
N GLN A 240 -1.50 -7.10 17.15
CA GLN A 240 -1.06 -5.89 16.45
C GLN A 240 -2.21 -5.23 15.65
N MET A 241 -3.05 -6.04 15.01
CA MET A 241 -4.24 -5.54 14.30
C MET A 241 -5.33 -5.10 15.27
N GLU A 242 -5.57 -5.86 16.37
CA GLU A 242 -6.60 -5.52 17.35
C GLU A 242 -6.28 -4.19 18.04
N ASP A 243 -5.04 -4.02 18.53
CA ASP A 243 -4.58 -2.79 19.17
C ASP A 243 -4.71 -1.58 18.26
N MET A 244 -4.33 -1.74 16.98
CA MET A 244 -4.45 -0.70 15.98
C MET A 244 -5.92 -0.34 15.70
N ALA A 245 -6.78 -1.34 15.56
CA ALA A 245 -8.21 -1.13 15.31
C ALA A 245 -8.89 -0.38 16.49
N HIS A 246 -8.58 -0.79 17.73
CA HIS A 246 -9.09 -0.11 18.91
C HIS A 246 -8.61 1.34 18.97
N ALA A 247 -7.31 1.59 18.76
CA ALA A 247 -6.76 2.94 18.80
C ALA A 247 -7.34 3.86 17.71
N LEU A 248 -7.59 3.35 16.50
CA LEU A 248 -8.27 4.09 15.44
C LEU A 248 -9.73 4.38 15.81
N ALA A 249 -10.46 3.39 16.31
CA ALA A 249 -11.87 3.55 16.74
C ALA A 249 -11.99 4.56 17.88
N ASP A 250 -11.13 4.50 18.90
CA ASP A 250 -11.09 5.43 20.03
C ASP A 250 -10.79 6.88 19.58
N ALA A 251 -10.04 7.02 18.49
CA ALA A 251 -9.79 8.31 17.85
C ALA A 251 -10.94 8.79 16.93
N GLY A 252 -12.02 8.02 16.80
CA GLY A 252 -13.18 8.33 15.95
C GLY A 252 -12.92 8.11 14.45
N VAL A 253 -11.95 7.29 14.10
CA VAL A 253 -11.61 6.97 12.72
C VAL A 253 -12.46 5.79 12.23
N ASP A 254 -12.97 5.86 11.00
CA ASP A 254 -13.66 4.76 10.35
C ASP A 254 -12.68 3.59 10.11
N VAL A 255 -12.89 2.47 10.80
CA VAL A 255 -12.02 1.29 10.73
C VAL A 255 -12.84 0.01 10.70
N THR A 256 -12.50 -0.88 9.79
CA THR A 256 -12.99 -2.27 9.77
C THR A 256 -11.81 -3.21 10.00
N ALA A 257 -11.91 -4.06 11.01
CA ALA A 257 -10.93 -5.09 11.31
C ALA A 257 -11.46 -6.48 10.95
N VAL A 258 -10.66 -7.26 10.25
CA VAL A 258 -11.04 -8.59 9.72
C VAL A 258 -10.05 -9.64 10.20
N ARG A 259 -10.55 -10.57 11.01
CA ARG A 259 -9.83 -11.77 11.43
C ARG A 259 -9.91 -12.84 10.35
N VAL A 260 -8.77 -13.26 9.82
CA VAL A 260 -8.69 -14.42 8.92
C VAL A 260 -8.37 -15.66 9.74
N LYS A 261 -9.42 -16.42 10.05
CA LYS A 261 -9.33 -17.53 11.01
C LYS A 261 -8.44 -18.67 10.53
N GLY A 262 -7.47 -19.06 11.34
CA GLY A 262 -6.51 -20.12 11.06
C GLY A 262 -5.43 -19.75 10.04
N ALA A 263 -5.36 -18.50 9.61
CA ALA A 263 -4.36 -18.05 8.67
C ALA A 263 -3.04 -17.69 9.37
N ASP A 264 -1.94 -18.10 8.75
CA ASP A 264 -0.57 -17.70 9.08
C ASP A 264 -0.18 -16.46 8.26
N HIS A 265 1.03 -15.96 8.46
CA HIS A 265 1.59 -14.84 7.71
C HIS A 265 1.69 -15.17 6.22
N GLU A 266 1.04 -14.38 5.36
CA GLU A 266 0.95 -14.57 3.91
C GLU A 266 0.31 -15.90 3.46
N THR A 267 1.00 -16.91 3.24
CA THR A 267 0.68 -18.27 2.74
C THR A 267 -0.83 -18.60 2.58
N ASN A 268 -1.45 -19.23 3.58
CA ASN A 268 -2.87 -19.59 3.59
C ASN A 268 -3.83 -18.44 3.97
N PHE A 269 -3.30 -17.23 4.09
CA PHE A 269 -4.08 -16.03 4.35
C PHE A 269 -4.92 -15.63 3.12
N TRP A 270 -4.34 -15.76 1.94
CA TRP A 270 -4.95 -15.30 0.71
C TRP A 270 -6.09 -16.21 0.24
N SER A 271 -7.26 -15.64 0.07
CA SER A 271 -8.45 -16.33 -0.41
C SER A 271 -9.33 -15.40 -1.26
N PRO A 272 -10.24 -15.93 -2.09
CA PRO A 272 -11.22 -15.10 -2.80
C PRO A 272 -11.97 -14.16 -1.86
N ALA A 273 -12.35 -14.61 -0.66
CA ALA A 273 -13.09 -13.81 0.31
C ALA A 273 -12.29 -12.57 0.80
N VAL A 274 -10.98 -12.70 1.03
CA VAL A 274 -10.12 -11.56 1.41
C VAL A 274 -10.09 -10.53 0.27
N TYR A 275 -9.89 -10.98 -0.97
CA TYR A 275 -9.85 -10.08 -2.13
C TYR A 275 -11.20 -9.43 -2.44
N ASP A 276 -12.31 -10.16 -2.25
CA ASP A 276 -13.65 -9.65 -2.52
C ASP A 276 -14.04 -8.58 -1.48
N LEU A 277 -13.74 -8.83 -0.20
CA LEU A 277 -13.98 -7.84 0.86
C LEU A 277 -13.12 -6.58 0.68
N ALA A 278 -11.86 -6.74 0.25
CA ALA A 278 -11.02 -5.61 -0.12
C ALA A 278 -11.60 -4.83 -1.32
N ALA A 279 -12.15 -5.53 -2.33
CA ALA A 279 -12.80 -4.91 -3.47
C ALA A 279 -14.04 -4.11 -3.07
N ASP A 280 -14.89 -4.66 -2.21
CA ASP A 280 -16.10 -3.99 -1.71
C ASP A 280 -15.74 -2.72 -0.93
N PHE A 281 -14.74 -2.80 -0.04
CA PHE A 281 -14.23 -1.64 0.67
C PHE A 281 -13.72 -0.56 -0.30
N ILE A 282 -12.87 -0.93 -1.25
CA ILE A 282 -12.34 0.01 -2.27
C ILE A 282 -13.48 0.68 -3.03
N GLN A 283 -14.46 -0.09 -3.52
CA GLN A 283 -15.58 0.46 -4.28
C GLN A 283 -16.40 1.46 -3.45
N GLY A 284 -16.62 1.19 -2.18
CA GLY A 284 -17.27 2.11 -1.24
C GLY A 284 -16.53 3.45 -1.09
N GLN A 285 -15.19 3.42 -1.15
CA GLN A 285 -14.36 4.62 -0.98
C GLN A 285 -14.17 5.43 -2.27
N VAL A 286 -14.09 4.78 -3.41
CA VAL A 286 -13.84 5.46 -4.70
C VAL A 286 -15.12 5.83 -5.46
N HIS A 287 -16.25 5.25 -5.07
CA HIS A 287 -17.58 5.53 -5.61
C HIS A 287 -18.59 5.72 -4.46
N PRO A 288 -18.40 6.70 -3.58
CA PRO A 288 -19.37 6.92 -2.51
C PRO A 288 -20.75 7.11 -3.15
N SER A 289 -21.72 6.31 -2.71
CA SER A 289 -23.12 6.50 -3.09
C SER A 289 -23.45 7.97 -2.83
N LYS A 290 -24.03 8.65 -3.83
CA LYS A 290 -24.60 9.98 -3.63
C LYS A 290 -25.68 9.84 -2.57
N THR A 291 -25.33 10.01 -1.31
CA THR A 291 -26.33 10.26 -0.27
C THR A 291 -26.97 11.58 -0.67
N GLU A 292 -28.23 11.53 -1.08
CA GLU A 292 -29.07 12.69 -1.26
C GLU A 292 -28.96 13.54 0.02
N LYS A 293 -28.42 14.77 -0.14
CA LYS A 293 -28.48 15.79 0.87
C LYS A 293 -29.82 16.50 0.77
#